data_87d28853121cf9c3592344e3ebb1b18b
#
_entry.id   87d28853121cf9c3592344e3ebb1b18b
#
_cell.length_a   1.000
_cell.length_b   1.000
_cell.length_c   1.000
_cell.angle_alpha   90.00
_cell.angle_beta   90.00
_cell.angle_gamma   90.00
#
_symmetry.space_group_name_H-M   'P 1'
#
loop_
_entity.id
_entity.type
_entity.pdbx_description
1 polymer ?
#
loop_
_entity_poly.entity_id
_entity_poly.type
_entity_poly.pdbx_seq_one_letter_code
_entity_poly.pdbx_strand_id
1 'polypeptide(L)'
;MKNTLEVPPSLQKKYASLRQSLAHIGFISGGSVVDRAKLRPPRAGYQWTRKVGQKTVTVALSAEQFKGMKQAVQNGRRLRKTVRAMEALSRHILFATTPDTQRFKPIKIRDLRLI
;
A
#
# COMPACT_ATOMS: atom_id res chain seq x y z
N MET A 1 -33.91 -8.17 -15.56
CA MET A 1 -33.27 -6.91 -15.95
C MET A 1 -32.04 -6.66 -15.10
N LYS A 2 -30.96 -6.35 -15.71
CA LYS A 2 -29.73 -6.07 -14.97
C LYS A 2 -29.82 -4.70 -14.30
N ASN A 3 -29.62 -4.67 -12.99
CA ASN A 3 -29.59 -3.43 -12.22
C ASN A 3 -28.14 -2.96 -11.99
N THR A 4 -27.20 -3.54 -12.71
CA THR A 4 -25.78 -3.21 -12.61
C THR A 4 -25.32 -2.58 -13.91
N LEU A 5 -24.46 -1.59 -13.81
CA LEU A 5 -23.77 -1.00 -14.94
C LEU A 5 -22.51 -1.80 -15.23
N GLU A 6 -22.15 -1.87 -16.50
CA GLU A 6 -20.90 -2.51 -16.87
C GLU A 6 -19.71 -1.71 -16.34
N VAL A 7 -18.67 -2.44 -15.90
CA VAL A 7 -17.44 -1.80 -15.47
C VAL A 7 -16.74 -1.21 -16.70
N PRO A 8 -16.41 0.09 -16.68
CA PRO A 8 -15.68 0.69 -17.79
C PRO A 8 -14.39 -0.05 -18.08
N PRO A 9 -14.05 -0.34 -19.34
CA PRO A 9 -12.82 -1.07 -19.67
C PRO A 9 -11.56 -0.41 -19.14
N SER A 10 -11.52 0.90 -19.05
CA SER A 10 -10.37 1.64 -18.51
C SER A 10 -10.14 1.32 -17.04
N LEU A 11 -11.21 1.21 -16.24
CA LEU A 11 -11.10 0.86 -14.82
C LEU A 11 -10.70 -0.60 -14.63
N GLN A 12 -11.24 -1.49 -15.46
CA GLN A 12 -10.87 -2.92 -15.44
C GLN A 12 -9.39 -3.09 -15.74
N LYS A 13 -8.90 -2.41 -16.77
CA LYS A 13 -7.50 -2.44 -17.17
C LYS A 13 -6.60 -1.93 -16.06
N LYS A 14 -6.98 -0.82 -15.45
CA LYS A 14 -6.23 -0.21 -14.38
C LYS A 14 -6.14 -1.13 -13.17
N TYR A 15 -7.26 -1.75 -12.78
CA TYR A 15 -7.29 -2.70 -11.67
C TYR A 15 -6.42 -3.93 -11.97
N ALA A 16 -6.55 -4.50 -13.17
CA ALA A 16 -5.78 -5.66 -13.58
C ALA A 16 -4.27 -5.38 -13.58
N SER A 17 -3.87 -4.18 -14.02
CA SER A 17 -2.48 -3.76 -14.02
C SER A 17 -1.93 -3.67 -12.60
N LEU A 18 -2.69 -3.08 -11.67
CA LEU A 18 -2.30 -3.00 -10.27
C LEU A 18 -2.17 -4.39 -9.64
N ARG A 19 -3.15 -5.26 -9.90
CA ARG A 19 -3.14 -6.62 -9.39
C ARG A 19 -1.93 -7.39 -9.91
N GLN A 20 -1.61 -7.24 -11.19
CA GLN A 20 -0.48 -7.91 -11.80
C GLN A 20 0.84 -7.43 -11.20
N SER A 21 0.95 -6.15 -10.87
CA SER A 21 2.16 -5.60 -10.27
C SER A 21 2.49 -6.23 -8.93
N LEU A 22 1.49 -6.72 -8.19
CA LEU A 22 1.70 -7.41 -6.91
C LEU A 22 2.49 -8.71 -7.07
N ALA A 23 2.34 -9.39 -8.20
CA ALA A 23 3.04 -10.65 -8.46
C ALA A 23 4.56 -10.46 -8.63
N HIS A 24 5.01 -9.25 -8.91
CA HIS A 24 6.41 -8.94 -9.16
C HIS A 24 7.09 -8.28 -7.97
N ILE A 25 6.39 -8.11 -6.86
CA ILE A 25 6.99 -7.55 -5.64
C ILE A 25 7.82 -8.64 -4.98
N GLY A 26 9.08 -8.31 -4.63
CA GLY A 26 9.95 -9.20 -3.89
C GLY A 26 9.63 -9.22 -2.40
N PHE A 27 10.64 -9.49 -1.57
CA PHE A 27 10.43 -9.47 -0.13
C PHE A 27 9.93 -8.11 0.34
N ILE A 28 9.05 -8.12 1.32
CA ILE A 28 8.46 -6.90 1.89
C ILE A 28 8.73 -6.85 3.39
N SER A 29 8.81 -5.63 3.89
CA SER A 29 8.91 -5.40 5.34
C SER A 29 8.29 -4.06 5.69
N GLY A 30 7.79 -3.97 6.92
CA GLY A 30 7.49 -2.68 7.54
C GLY A 30 8.73 -2.12 8.21
N GLY A 31 8.56 -1.00 8.92
CA GLY A 31 9.65 -0.36 9.65
C GLY A 31 10.47 0.59 8.81
N SER A 32 11.64 0.93 9.33
CA SER A 32 12.55 1.87 8.70
C SER A 32 13.98 1.37 8.83
N VAL A 33 14.80 1.69 7.84
CA VAL A 33 16.24 1.43 7.91
C VAL A 33 16.98 2.74 8.00
N VAL A 34 18.08 2.75 8.75
CA VAL A 34 18.89 3.93 8.99
C VAL A 34 20.37 3.57 8.82
N ASP A 35 21.06 4.39 8.04
CA ASP A 35 22.51 4.44 8.03
C ASP A 35 22.93 5.27 9.25
N ARG A 36 23.58 4.65 10.23
CA ARG A 36 23.94 5.31 11.49
C ARG A 36 24.90 6.46 11.29
N ALA A 37 25.65 6.47 10.19
CA ALA A 37 26.53 7.58 9.85
C ALA A 37 25.79 8.91 9.64
N LYS A 38 24.49 8.82 9.33
CA LYS A 38 23.63 9.98 9.13
C LYS A 38 22.96 10.47 10.40
N LEU A 39 23.16 9.77 11.52
CA LEU A 39 22.63 10.20 12.81
C LEU A 39 23.51 11.32 13.41
N ARG A 40 22.95 12.02 14.39
CA ARG A 40 23.67 13.06 15.13
C ARG A 40 23.69 12.69 16.62
N PRO A 41 24.84 12.31 17.20
CA PRO A 41 26.16 12.17 16.58
C PRO A 41 26.21 10.95 15.63
N PRO A 42 27.08 10.99 14.59
CA PRO A 42 27.26 9.87 13.68
C PRO A 42 27.77 8.63 14.40
N ARG A 43 27.32 7.46 13.95
CA ARG A 43 27.76 6.16 14.46
C ARG A 43 28.07 5.23 13.29
N ALA A 44 28.85 4.20 13.55
CA ALA A 44 29.11 3.17 12.57
C ALA A 44 27.94 2.19 12.48
N GLY A 45 27.72 1.63 11.28
CA GLY A 45 26.77 0.56 11.07
C GLY A 45 25.40 1.02 10.60
N TYR A 46 24.51 0.04 10.56
CA TYR A 46 23.15 0.20 10.04
C TYR A 46 22.17 -0.40 11.02
N GLN A 47 20.91 0.05 10.96
CA GLN A 47 19.87 -0.51 11.81
C GLN A 47 18.53 -0.51 11.10
N TRP A 48 17.66 -1.41 11.55
CA TRP A 48 16.26 -1.46 11.21
C TRP A 48 15.44 -1.27 12.47
N THR A 49 14.37 -0.49 12.40
CA THR A 49 13.49 -0.23 13.54
C THR A 49 12.04 -0.37 13.15
N ARG A 50 11.23 -0.82 14.10
CA ARG A 50 9.77 -0.77 13.97
C ARG A 50 9.14 -0.66 15.35
N LYS A 51 7.91 -0.15 15.38
CA LYS A 51 7.11 -0.18 16.60
C LYS A 51 6.35 -1.48 16.71
N VAL A 52 6.44 -2.12 17.87
CA VAL A 52 5.65 -3.28 18.22
C VAL A 52 4.89 -2.91 19.49
N GLY A 53 3.58 -2.62 19.34
CA GLY A 53 2.82 -2.02 20.41
C GLY A 53 3.35 -0.61 20.70
N GLN A 54 3.71 -0.36 21.96
CA GLN A 54 4.26 0.94 22.37
C GLN A 54 5.79 0.95 22.44
N LYS A 55 6.42 -0.17 22.08
CA LYS A 55 7.87 -0.32 22.13
C LYS A 55 8.48 -0.20 20.76
N THR A 56 9.66 0.40 20.68
CA THR A 56 10.45 0.42 19.46
C THR A 56 11.46 -0.72 19.51
N VAL A 57 11.42 -1.59 18.50
CA VAL A 57 12.40 -2.66 18.33
C VAL A 57 13.44 -2.18 17.34
N THR A 58 14.71 -2.33 17.71
CA THR A 58 15.85 -1.94 16.87
C THR A 58 16.76 -3.14 16.67
N VAL A 59 17.12 -3.41 15.43
CA VAL A 59 18.03 -4.50 15.06
C VAL A 59 19.20 -3.93 14.29
N ALA A 60 20.42 -4.25 14.75
CA ALA A 60 21.64 -3.88 14.04
C ALA A 60 21.77 -4.73 12.78
N LEU A 61 22.17 -4.10 11.68
CA LEU A 61 22.27 -4.75 10.37
C LEU A 61 23.71 -4.67 9.84
N SER A 62 24.13 -5.72 9.14
CA SER A 62 25.30 -5.64 8.29
C SER A 62 25.00 -4.78 7.05
N ALA A 63 26.03 -4.41 6.29
CA ALA A 63 25.87 -3.65 5.05
C ALA A 63 24.98 -4.40 4.05
N GLU A 64 25.16 -5.72 3.94
CA GLU A 64 24.34 -6.52 3.03
C GLU A 64 22.90 -6.63 3.51
N GLN A 65 22.69 -6.83 4.82
CA GLN A 65 21.35 -6.83 5.41
C GLN A 65 20.67 -5.50 5.22
N PHE A 66 21.41 -4.40 5.35
CA PHE A 66 20.86 -3.05 5.12
C PHE A 66 20.33 -2.90 3.71
N LYS A 67 21.08 -3.34 2.69
CA LYS A 67 20.62 -3.29 1.30
C LYS A 67 19.34 -4.08 1.12
N GLY A 68 19.29 -5.31 1.63
CA GLY A 68 18.12 -6.17 1.52
C GLY A 68 16.90 -5.60 2.24
N MET A 69 17.10 -5.14 3.47
CA MET A 69 16.01 -4.55 4.27
C MET A 69 15.52 -3.24 3.69
N LYS A 70 16.41 -2.41 3.15
CA LYS A 70 16.02 -1.18 2.47
C LYS A 70 15.11 -1.48 1.29
N GLN A 71 15.47 -2.46 0.48
CA GLN A 71 14.65 -2.89 -0.64
C GLN A 71 13.30 -3.46 -0.17
N ALA A 72 13.32 -4.28 0.87
CA ALA A 72 12.10 -4.87 1.41
C ALA A 72 11.14 -3.81 1.97
N VAL A 73 11.66 -2.80 2.64
CA VAL A 73 10.86 -1.68 3.16
C VAL A 73 10.25 -0.88 2.01
N GLN A 74 11.03 -0.62 0.96
CA GLN A 74 10.53 0.07 -0.23
C GLN A 74 9.44 -0.75 -0.92
N ASN A 75 9.64 -2.06 -1.05
CA ASN A 75 8.65 -2.96 -1.62
C ASN A 75 7.37 -2.97 -0.79
N GLY A 76 7.50 -2.96 0.53
CA GLY A 76 6.36 -2.91 1.44
C GLY A 76 5.54 -1.63 1.27
N ARG A 77 6.22 -0.50 1.10
CA ARG A 77 5.54 0.78 0.84
C ARG A 77 4.81 0.77 -0.49
N ARG A 78 5.45 0.22 -1.53
CA ARG A 78 4.84 0.07 -2.85
C ARG A 78 3.62 -0.84 -2.79
N LEU A 79 3.74 -1.96 -2.08
CA LEU A 79 2.62 -2.88 -1.88
C LEU A 79 1.43 -2.17 -1.24
N ARG A 80 1.65 -1.47 -0.14
CA ARG A 80 0.56 -0.77 0.56
C ARG A 80 -0.08 0.31 -0.31
N LYS A 81 0.73 1.04 -1.08
CA LYS A 81 0.22 2.04 -2.01
C LYS A 81 -0.63 1.40 -3.10
N THR A 82 -0.18 0.28 -3.66
CA THR A 82 -0.90 -0.46 -4.69
C THR A 82 -2.22 -1.00 -4.15
N VAL A 83 -2.21 -1.58 -2.94
CA VAL A 83 -3.42 -2.10 -2.30
C VAL A 83 -4.44 -0.97 -2.07
N ARG A 84 -3.99 0.17 -1.60
CA ARG A 84 -4.88 1.34 -1.42
C ARG A 84 -5.50 1.80 -2.73
N ALA A 85 -4.72 1.80 -3.81
CA ALA A 85 -5.24 2.15 -5.14
C ALA A 85 -6.28 1.12 -5.61
N MET A 86 -6.03 -0.17 -5.38
CA MET A 86 -6.99 -1.22 -5.70
C MET A 86 -8.27 -1.10 -4.88
N GLU A 87 -8.14 -0.80 -3.60
CA GLU A 87 -9.30 -0.58 -2.73
C GLU A 87 -10.16 0.58 -3.24
N ALA A 88 -9.52 1.69 -3.62
CA ALA A 88 -10.24 2.85 -4.17
C ALA A 88 -10.97 2.49 -5.46
N LEU A 89 -10.30 1.78 -6.37
CA LEU A 89 -10.94 1.31 -7.61
C LEU A 89 -12.09 0.36 -7.34
N SER A 90 -11.91 -0.56 -6.39
CA SER A 90 -12.97 -1.50 -6.01
C SER A 90 -14.22 -0.78 -5.54
N ARG A 91 -14.06 0.24 -4.70
CA ARG A 91 -15.19 1.03 -4.23
C ARG A 91 -15.90 1.73 -5.39
N HIS A 92 -15.14 2.35 -6.29
CA HIS A 92 -15.72 3.00 -7.46
C HIS A 92 -16.49 2.01 -8.34
N ILE A 93 -15.89 0.87 -8.62
CA ILE A 93 -16.50 -0.14 -9.48
C ILE A 93 -17.76 -0.71 -8.84
N LEU A 94 -17.66 -1.13 -7.58
CA LEU A 94 -18.76 -1.78 -6.88
C LEU A 94 -19.95 -0.84 -6.66
N PHE A 95 -19.68 0.40 -6.28
CA PHE A 95 -20.75 1.34 -6.05
C PHE A 95 -21.36 1.88 -7.35
N ALA A 96 -20.63 1.83 -8.48
CA ALA A 96 -21.15 2.24 -9.76
C ALA A 96 -21.93 1.13 -10.48
N THR A 97 -21.57 -0.14 -10.26
CA THR A 97 -22.11 -1.26 -11.02
C THR A 97 -23.07 -2.15 -10.24
N THR A 98 -22.99 -2.13 -8.90
CA THR A 98 -23.86 -2.95 -8.06
C THR A 98 -25.06 -2.12 -7.62
N PRO A 99 -26.28 -2.71 -7.63
CA PRO A 99 -27.48 -1.96 -7.22
C PRO A 99 -27.35 -1.40 -5.81
N ASP A 100 -27.74 -0.15 -5.66
CA ASP A 100 -27.70 0.54 -4.38
C ASP A 100 -28.89 0.17 -3.52
N THR A 101 -28.79 0.43 -2.23
CA THR A 101 -29.93 0.44 -1.34
C THR A 101 -30.80 1.66 -1.66
N GLN A 102 -32.00 1.70 -1.11
CA GLN A 102 -32.89 2.84 -1.31
C GLN A 102 -32.40 4.05 -0.53
N ARG A 103 -31.43 4.73 -1.08
CA ARG A 103 -30.88 5.94 -0.49
C ARG A 103 -31.54 7.17 -1.08
N PHE A 104 -31.73 8.18 -0.26
CA PHE A 104 -32.24 9.47 -0.73
C PHE A 104 -31.23 10.21 -1.57
N LYS A 105 -29.93 9.99 -1.31
CA LYS A 105 -28.86 10.67 -2.06
C LYS A 105 -27.82 9.64 -2.50
N PRO A 106 -27.34 9.72 -3.74
CA PRO A 106 -26.26 8.86 -4.19
C PRO A 106 -24.96 9.22 -3.46
N ILE A 107 -24.07 8.23 -3.37
CA ILE A 107 -22.75 8.45 -2.80
C ILE A 107 -21.94 9.29 -3.77
N LYS A 108 -21.38 10.40 -3.29
CA LYS A 108 -20.53 11.27 -4.09
C LYS A 108 -19.14 10.67 -4.23
N ILE A 109 -18.50 10.91 -5.39
CA ILE A 109 -17.13 10.45 -5.62
C ILE A 109 -16.18 10.92 -4.51
N ARG A 110 -16.39 12.16 -4.04
CA ARG A 110 -15.61 12.73 -2.94
C ARG A 110 -15.70 11.87 -1.68
N ASP A 111 -16.89 11.37 -1.36
CA ASP A 111 -17.09 10.55 -0.17
C ASP A 111 -16.45 9.17 -0.31
N LEU A 112 -16.40 8.63 -1.52
CA LEU A 112 -15.73 7.36 -1.80
C LEU A 112 -14.23 7.43 -1.54
N ARG A 113 -13.62 8.59 -1.66
CA ARG A 113 -12.20 8.79 -1.38
C ARG A 113 -11.90 8.80 0.12
N LEU A 114 -12.90 9.08 0.95
CA LEU A 114 -12.75 9.14 2.39
C LEU A 114 -12.87 7.78 3.07
N ILE A 115 -13.49 6.84 2.40
CA ILE A 115 -13.71 5.51 2.94
C ILE A 115 -12.79 4.49 2.28
#